data_214b57b56cd6c2643c6f9e2fec6dd233
#
_entry.id   214b57b56cd6c2643c6f9e2fec6dd233
#
_cell.length_a   1.000
_cell.length_b   1.000
_cell.length_c   1.000
_cell.angle_alpha   90.00
_cell.angle_beta   90.00
_cell.angle_gamma   90.00
#
_symmetry.space_group_name_H-M   'P 1'
#
loop_
_entity.id
_entity.type
_entity.pdbx_description
1 polymer ?
#
loop_
_entity_poly.entity_id
_entity_poly.type
_entity_poly.pdbx_seq_one_letter_code
_entity_poly.pdbx_strand_id
1 'polypeptide(L)'
;ISLESELDLKEIESMADVVHNDRNLGASIASGSFETSGMIIAPCSMKTLSGIVNSYATNLIVRAADVTLKEKRQLIIVPRETPLHLGHTELLYRASLMGAHMVPPNPAFYNHPKTIDDIVDHTVGRILDLVGVNNDMVKRWQGV
;
A
#
# COMPACT_ATOMS: atom_id res chain seq x y z
N ILE A 1 4.83 -3.89 13.19
CA ILE A 1 3.66 -3.68 14.07
C ILE A 1 4.16 -3.60 15.51
N SER A 2 4.70 -4.63 16.11
CA SER A 2 5.13 -4.67 17.51
C SER A 2 6.13 -3.59 17.96
N LEU A 3 6.80 -2.90 17.05
CA LEU A 3 7.71 -1.78 17.33
C LEU A 3 7.04 -0.40 17.18
N GLU A 4 5.88 -0.32 16.57
CA GLU A 4 5.24 0.95 16.20
C GLU A 4 3.78 1.04 16.63
N SER A 5 3.24 -0.01 17.25
CA SER A 5 1.84 -0.08 17.69
C SER A 5 1.74 -0.88 19.00
N GLU A 6 0.82 -0.51 19.85
CA GLU A 6 0.44 -1.25 21.04
C GLU A 6 -0.54 -2.40 20.74
N LEU A 7 -1.05 -2.49 19.50
CA LEU A 7 -1.98 -3.54 19.09
C LEU A 7 -1.29 -4.91 19.02
N ASP A 8 -1.96 -5.93 19.53
CA ASP A 8 -1.51 -7.32 19.38
C ASP A 8 -1.63 -7.76 17.91
N LEU A 9 -0.62 -8.51 17.43
CA LEU A 9 -0.63 -9.04 16.07
C LEU A 9 -1.88 -9.88 15.79
N LYS A 10 -2.33 -10.69 16.76
CA LYS A 10 -3.54 -11.52 16.62
C LYS A 10 -4.81 -10.68 16.45
N GLU A 11 -4.87 -9.53 17.10
CA GLU A 11 -5.98 -8.60 16.97
C GLU A 11 -6.06 -8.05 15.54
N ILE A 12 -4.92 -7.64 14.98
CA ILE A 12 -4.83 -7.17 13.58
C ILE A 12 -5.16 -8.30 12.59
N GLU A 13 -4.60 -9.51 12.80
CA GLU A 13 -4.89 -10.66 11.96
C GLU A 13 -6.38 -11.04 11.98
N SER A 14 -7.08 -10.84 13.11
CA SER A 14 -8.52 -11.12 13.22
C SER A 14 -9.42 -10.18 12.41
N MET A 15 -8.89 -9.05 11.94
CA MET A 15 -9.60 -8.11 11.06
C MET A 15 -9.62 -8.56 9.60
N ALA A 16 -8.80 -9.55 9.24
CA ALA A 16 -8.70 -10.06 7.87
C ALA A 16 -9.47 -11.39 7.72
N ASP A 17 -10.15 -11.56 6.58
CA ASP A 17 -10.81 -12.84 6.25
C ASP A 17 -9.80 -13.98 6.04
N VAL A 18 -8.62 -13.64 5.50
CA VAL A 18 -7.53 -14.60 5.25
C VAL A 18 -6.18 -13.95 5.57
N VAL A 19 -5.38 -14.66 6.37
CA VAL A 19 -4.01 -14.26 6.68
C VAL A 19 -3.03 -15.22 6.01
N HIS A 20 -2.09 -14.67 5.25
CA HIS A 20 -1.07 -15.45 4.55
C HIS A 20 0.30 -15.31 5.22
N ASN A 21 1.04 -16.41 5.30
CA ASN A 21 2.44 -16.35 5.67
C ASN A 21 3.28 -15.78 4.49
N ASP A 22 4.04 -14.72 4.74
CA ASP A 22 4.86 -14.03 3.72
C ASP A 22 5.90 -14.93 3.02
N ARG A 23 6.25 -16.07 3.63
CA ARG A 23 7.17 -17.04 3.04
C ARG A 23 6.46 -18.08 2.15
N ASN A 24 5.13 -18.11 2.15
CA ASN A 24 4.33 -19.08 1.39
C ASN A 24 4.09 -18.62 -0.04
N LEU A 25 5.02 -18.83 -0.94
CA LEU A 25 4.88 -18.53 -2.36
C LEU A 25 3.87 -19.44 -3.10
N GLY A 26 3.32 -20.44 -2.44
CA GLY A 26 2.24 -21.30 -2.95
C GLY A 26 0.83 -20.82 -2.56
N ALA A 27 0.70 -19.66 -1.88
CA ALA A 27 -0.60 -19.10 -1.53
C ALA A 27 -1.41 -18.69 -2.78
N SER A 28 -2.75 -18.66 -2.66
CA SER A 28 -3.66 -18.33 -3.77
C SER A 28 -3.33 -17.01 -4.45
N ILE A 29 -2.99 -15.98 -3.68
CA ILE A 29 -2.64 -14.63 -4.16
C ILE A 29 -1.33 -14.59 -4.97
N ALA A 30 -0.53 -15.67 -4.96
CA ALA A 30 0.67 -15.80 -5.79
C ALA A 30 0.36 -16.18 -7.24
N SER A 31 -0.91 -16.48 -7.57
CA SER A 31 -1.38 -16.86 -8.90
C SER A 31 -2.27 -15.80 -9.54
N GLY A 32 -2.05 -15.52 -10.82
CA GLY A 32 -2.89 -14.57 -11.57
C GLY A 32 -4.32 -15.05 -11.78
N SER A 33 -4.57 -16.37 -11.74
CA SER A 33 -5.91 -16.94 -11.84
C SER A 33 -6.78 -16.71 -10.58
N PHE A 34 -6.16 -16.36 -9.46
CA PHE A 34 -6.87 -15.93 -8.26
C PHE A 34 -7.28 -14.47 -8.44
N GLU A 35 -8.57 -14.20 -8.52
CA GLU A 35 -9.08 -12.85 -8.77
C GLU A 35 -9.03 -11.99 -7.50
N THR A 36 -8.50 -10.77 -7.65
CA THR A 36 -8.51 -9.73 -6.62
C THR A 36 -8.89 -8.39 -7.26
N SER A 37 -9.54 -7.52 -6.50
CA SER A 37 -9.87 -6.15 -6.95
C SER A 37 -8.62 -5.26 -7.07
N GLY A 38 -7.54 -5.61 -6.38
CA GLY A 38 -6.29 -4.87 -6.33
C GLY A 38 -5.46 -5.24 -5.12
N MET A 39 -4.37 -4.50 -4.90
CA MET A 39 -3.48 -4.70 -3.76
C MET A 39 -3.02 -3.36 -3.20
N ILE A 40 -3.00 -3.25 -1.89
CA ILE A 40 -2.45 -2.11 -1.15
C ILE A 40 -1.26 -2.59 -0.32
N ILE A 41 -0.13 -1.89 -0.43
CA ILE A 41 1.06 -2.14 0.40
C ILE A 41 1.26 -0.93 1.29
N ALA A 42 0.86 -1.02 2.56
CA ALA A 42 0.86 0.08 3.52
C ALA A 42 1.39 -0.37 4.89
N PRO A 43 2.53 0.14 5.35
CA PRO A 43 3.52 0.90 4.57
C PRO A 43 4.37 0.01 3.65
N CYS A 44 5.01 0.61 2.67
CA CYS A 44 5.97 -0.07 1.80
C CYS A 44 7.40 0.41 2.07
N SER A 45 8.30 -0.50 2.43
CA SER A 45 9.72 -0.20 2.55
C SER A 45 10.41 -0.10 1.19
N MET A 46 11.54 0.62 1.12
CA MET A 46 12.36 0.67 -0.11
C MET A 46 12.88 -0.71 -0.53
N LYS A 47 13.12 -1.63 0.41
CA LYS A 47 13.44 -3.04 0.11
C LYS A 47 12.31 -3.72 -0.67
N THR A 48 11.08 -3.62 -0.20
CA THR A 48 9.91 -4.20 -0.85
C THR A 48 9.67 -3.54 -2.22
N LEU A 49 9.74 -2.22 -2.29
CA LEU A 49 9.62 -1.48 -3.54
C LEU A 49 10.67 -1.91 -4.58
N SER A 50 11.93 -2.06 -4.16
CA SER A 50 13.01 -2.55 -5.02
C SER A 50 12.74 -3.96 -5.55
N GLY A 51 12.23 -4.85 -4.70
CA GLY A 51 11.81 -6.19 -5.12
C GLY A 51 10.74 -6.16 -6.21
N ILE A 52 9.72 -5.32 -6.02
CA ILE A 52 8.61 -5.16 -6.98
C ILE A 52 9.14 -4.62 -8.33
N VAL A 53 9.87 -3.52 -8.30
CA VAL A 53 10.39 -2.83 -9.50
C VAL A 53 11.32 -3.71 -10.32
N ASN A 54 12.03 -4.62 -9.68
CA ASN A 54 12.97 -5.54 -10.32
C ASN A 54 12.38 -6.95 -10.52
N SER A 55 11.08 -7.16 -10.24
CA SER A 55 10.39 -8.47 -10.31
C SER A 55 11.16 -9.55 -9.54
N TYR A 56 11.79 -9.18 -8.43
CA TYR A 56 12.60 -10.06 -7.60
C TYR A 56 11.79 -10.58 -6.41
N ALA A 57 10.91 -11.55 -6.70
CA ALA A 57 9.91 -12.08 -5.78
C ALA A 57 10.52 -13.07 -4.77
N THR A 58 11.18 -12.57 -3.75
CA THR A 58 11.75 -13.38 -2.66
C THR A 58 10.74 -13.71 -1.55
N ASN A 59 9.58 -13.08 -1.56
CA ASN A 59 8.50 -13.29 -0.59
C ASN A 59 7.12 -13.11 -1.24
N LEU A 60 6.07 -13.47 -0.49
CA LEU A 60 4.71 -13.45 -1.00
C LEU A 60 4.21 -12.03 -1.32
N ILE A 61 4.60 -11.01 -0.56
CA ILE A 61 4.22 -9.62 -0.81
C ILE A 61 4.71 -9.18 -2.19
N VAL A 62 5.99 -9.36 -2.48
CA VAL A 62 6.57 -8.99 -3.77
C VAL A 62 5.97 -9.84 -4.91
N ARG A 63 5.74 -11.14 -4.67
CA ARG A 63 5.09 -12.01 -5.67
C ARG A 63 3.67 -11.58 -5.97
N ALA A 64 2.85 -11.29 -4.97
CA ALA A 64 1.48 -10.84 -5.16
C ALA A 64 1.42 -9.48 -5.88
N ALA A 65 2.34 -8.56 -5.58
CA ALA A 65 2.46 -7.29 -6.28
C ALA A 65 2.83 -7.47 -7.77
N ASP A 66 3.79 -8.36 -8.06
CA ASP A 66 4.17 -8.71 -9.42
C ASP A 66 2.99 -9.31 -10.21
N VAL A 67 2.23 -10.20 -9.57
CA VAL A 67 0.99 -10.76 -10.14
C VAL A 67 -0.05 -9.67 -10.37
N THR A 68 -0.26 -8.78 -9.41
CA THR A 68 -1.21 -7.67 -9.52
C THR A 68 -0.90 -6.79 -10.74
N LEU A 69 0.38 -6.44 -10.93
CA LEU A 69 0.82 -5.64 -12.07
C LEU A 69 0.67 -6.37 -13.40
N LYS A 70 1.10 -7.65 -13.50
CA LYS A 70 1.01 -8.40 -14.75
C LYS A 70 -0.44 -8.67 -15.19
N GLU A 71 -1.37 -8.80 -14.25
CA GLU A 71 -2.80 -8.93 -14.50
C GLU A 71 -3.50 -7.57 -14.70
N LYS A 72 -2.74 -6.46 -14.71
CA LYS A 72 -3.22 -5.08 -14.88
C LYS A 72 -4.27 -4.68 -13.84
N ARG A 73 -4.15 -5.22 -12.64
CA ARG A 73 -4.97 -4.85 -11.48
C ARG A 73 -4.34 -3.67 -10.77
N GLN A 74 -5.11 -2.97 -9.96
CA GLN A 74 -4.63 -1.81 -9.21
C GLN A 74 -3.62 -2.24 -8.14
N LEU A 75 -2.44 -1.64 -8.17
CA LEU A 75 -1.44 -1.75 -7.11
C LEU A 75 -1.21 -0.37 -6.50
N ILE A 76 -1.49 -0.23 -5.20
CA ILE A 76 -1.28 1.00 -4.45
C ILE A 76 -0.13 0.79 -3.49
N ILE A 77 0.84 1.69 -3.56
CA ILE A 77 2.05 1.64 -2.75
C ILE A 77 2.11 2.88 -1.88
N VAL A 78 2.20 2.68 -0.57
CA VAL A 78 2.35 3.72 0.44
C VAL A 78 3.80 3.72 0.93
N PRO A 79 4.73 4.39 0.23
CA PRO A 79 6.13 4.37 0.59
C PRO A 79 6.36 5.17 1.88
N ARG A 80 7.16 4.62 2.81
CA ARG A 80 7.55 5.33 4.03
C ARG A 80 9.05 5.28 4.21
N GLU A 81 9.70 6.34 3.75
CA GLU A 81 11.15 6.53 3.82
C GLU A 81 11.49 8.02 3.83
N THR A 82 12.45 8.42 4.68
CA THR A 82 12.97 9.78 4.71
C THR A 82 14.37 9.82 5.35
N PRO A 83 15.34 10.60 4.83
CA PRO A 83 15.32 11.29 3.54
C PRO A 83 15.44 10.33 2.35
N LEU A 84 15.06 10.78 1.17
CA LEU A 84 15.23 10.01 -0.07
C LEU A 84 16.53 10.37 -0.76
N HIS A 85 17.26 9.38 -1.24
CA HIS A 85 18.37 9.57 -2.19
C HIS A 85 17.93 9.20 -3.62
N LEU A 86 18.77 9.49 -4.60
CA LEU A 86 18.48 9.28 -6.03
C LEU A 86 17.95 7.86 -6.34
N GLY A 87 18.55 6.82 -5.77
CA GLY A 87 18.08 5.44 -5.99
C GLY A 87 16.66 5.20 -5.50
N HIS A 88 16.24 5.81 -4.38
CA HIS A 88 14.86 5.72 -3.90
C HIS A 88 13.89 6.42 -4.85
N THR A 89 14.23 7.62 -5.33
CA THR A 89 13.37 8.36 -6.28
C THR A 89 13.27 7.66 -7.63
N GLU A 90 14.34 7.00 -8.08
CA GLU A 90 14.33 6.16 -9.27
C GLU A 90 13.37 4.95 -9.12
N LEU A 91 13.40 4.26 -7.97
CA LEU A 91 12.47 3.17 -7.69
C LEU A 91 11.01 3.63 -7.72
N LEU A 92 10.71 4.77 -7.10
CA LEU A 92 9.37 5.37 -7.12
C LEU A 92 8.91 5.68 -8.56
N TYR A 93 9.79 6.29 -9.34
CA TYR A 93 9.53 6.61 -10.74
C TYR A 93 9.26 5.35 -11.58
N ARG A 94 10.12 4.33 -11.47
CA ARG A 94 9.96 3.06 -12.19
C ARG A 94 8.68 2.33 -11.80
N ALA A 95 8.32 2.30 -10.51
CA ALA A 95 7.07 1.71 -10.04
C ALA A 95 5.85 2.41 -10.67
N SER A 96 5.88 3.74 -10.77
CA SER A 96 4.83 4.52 -11.43
C SER A 96 4.73 4.20 -12.93
N LEU A 97 5.87 4.03 -13.63
CA LEU A 97 5.88 3.60 -15.04
C LEU A 97 5.30 2.20 -15.23
N MET A 98 5.45 1.31 -14.25
CA MET A 98 4.87 -0.03 -14.26
C MET A 98 3.35 -0.04 -13.99
N GLY A 99 2.77 1.11 -13.64
CA GLY A 99 1.34 1.26 -13.38
C GLY A 99 0.94 1.24 -11.90
N ALA A 100 1.89 1.23 -10.97
CA ALA A 100 1.56 1.35 -9.55
C ALA A 100 1.17 2.79 -9.19
N HIS A 101 0.17 2.94 -8.32
CA HIS A 101 -0.20 4.22 -7.72
C HIS A 101 0.67 4.50 -6.50
N MET A 102 1.45 5.57 -6.56
CA MET A 102 2.31 6.00 -5.44
C MET A 102 1.53 6.96 -4.54
N VAL A 103 1.35 6.58 -3.28
CA VAL A 103 0.61 7.36 -2.28
C VAL A 103 1.52 7.60 -1.06
N PRO A 104 2.49 8.51 -1.13
CA PRO A 104 3.26 8.90 0.05
C PRO A 104 2.31 9.44 1.13
N PRO A 105 2.47 9.04 2.41
CA PRO A 105 1.58 9.46 3.48
C PRO A 105 1.90 10.90 3.95
N ASN A 106 1.75 11.86 3.05
CA ASN A 106 2.01 13.27 3.31
C ASN A 106 0.83 13.91 4.02
N PRO A 107 1.03 14.61 5.16
CA PRO A 107 -0.04 15.30 5.87
C PRO A 107 -0.72 16.38 5.02
N ALA A 108 -2.05 16.37 4.98
CA ALA A 108 -2.86 17.36 4.25
C ALA A 108 -3.37 18.44 5.23
N PHE A 109 -2.54 19.43 5.57
CA PHE A 109 -2.88 20.48 6.52
C PHE A 109 -3.97 21.45 6.06
N TYR A 110 -4.24 21.54 4.76
CA TYR A 110 -5.31 22.39 4.21
C TYR A 110 -6.73 21.95 4.66
N ASN A 111 -6.88 20.71 5.16
CA ASN A 111 -8.12 20.22 5.74
C ASN A 111 -8.30 20.61 7.21
N HIS A 112 -7.35 21.35 7.80
CA HIS A 112 -7.34 21.77 9.21
C HIS A 112 -7.48 20.61 10.19
N PRO A 113 -6.64 19.54 10.11
CA PRO A 113 -6.70 18.41 11.03
C PRO A 113 -6.48 18.88 12.48
N LYS A 114 -7.16 18.26 13.44
CA LYS A 114 -7.09 18.56 14.87
C LYS A 114 -6.33 17.48 15.63
N THR A 115 -6.32 16.28 15.09
CA THR A 115 -5.71 15.09 15.69
C THR A 115 -4.78 14.42 14.70
N ILE A 116 -3.96 13.47 15.17
CA ILE A 116 -3.17 12.60 14.31
C ILE A 116 -4.10 11.68 13.50
N ASP A 117 -5.18 11.23 14.11
CA ASP A 117 -6.16 10.36 13.44
C ASP A 117 -6.79 11.06 12.21
N ASP A 118 -7.09 12.34 12.30
CA ASP A 118 -7.58 13.11 11.13
C ASP A 118 -6.60 13.05 9.94
N ILE A 119 -5.29 13.03 10.21
CA ILE A 119 -4.25 12.95 9.17
C ILE A 119 -4.17 11.54 8.60
N VAL A 120 -4.26 10.52 9.47
CA VAL A 120 -4.27 9.11 9.08
C VAL A 120 -5.53 8.80 8.27
N ASP A 121 -6.69 9.18 8.76
CA ASP A 121 -7.99 8.97 8.11
C ASP A 121 -8.04 9.60 6.72
N HIS A 122 -7.50 10.81 6.58
CA HIS A 122 -7.40 11.45 5.26
C HIS A 122 -6.56 10.59 4.29
N THR A 123 -5.41 10.08 4.73
CA THR A 123 -4.55 9.23 3.89
C THR A 123 -5.24 7.91 3.55
N VAL A 124 -5.83 7.25 4.53
CA VAL A 124 -6.56 5.99 4.36
C VAL A 124 -7.75 6.17 3.42
N GLY A 125 -8.56 7.20 3.64
CA GLY A 125 -9.71 7.50 2.78
C GLY A 125 -9.32 7.75 1.32
N ARG A 126 -8.19 8.44 1.08
CA ARG A 126 -7.65 8.63 -0.27
C ARG A 126 -7.18 7.32 -0.92
N ILE A 127 -6.62 6.41 -0.14
CA ILE A 127 -6.24 5.07 -0.62
C ILE A 127 -7.49 4.25 -0.97
N LEU A 128 -8.52 4.28 -0.13
CA LEU A 128 -9.80 3.61 -0.37
C LEU A 128 -10.50 4.14 -1.62
N ASP A 129 -10.46 5.44 -1.87
CA ASP A 129 -10.98 6.04 -3.12
C ASP A 129 -10.32 5.43 -4.35
N LEU A 130 -9.00 5.22 -4.32
CA LEU A 130 -8.26 4.67 -5.45
C LEU A 130 -8.68 3.21 -5.76
N VAL A 131 -9.07 2.43 -4.76
CA VAL A 131 -9.56 1.05 -4.96
C VAL A 131 -11.07 0.96 -5.12
N GLY A 132 -11.76 2.11 -5.21
CA GLY A 132 -13.21 2.16 -5.45
C GLY A 132 -14.06 1.80 -4.23
N VAL A 133 -13.50 1.83 -3.02
CA VAL A 133 -14.24 1.62 -1.77
C VAL A 133 -14.81 2.94 -1.29
N ASN A 134 -16.14 3.02 -1.26
CA ASN A 134 -16.83 4.20 -0.74
C ASN A 134 -16.51 4.41 0.75
N ASN A 135 -16.16 5.64 1.11
CA ASN A 135 -15.85 6.02 2.48
C ASN A 135 -16.17 7.50 2.74
N ASP A 136 -16.39 7.82 4.01
CA ASP A 136 -16.65 9.18 4.49
C ASP A 136 -15.47 9.76 5.30
N MET A 137 -14.29 9.12 5.23
CA MET A 137 -13.09 9.52 5.98
C MET A 137 -12.47 10.81 5.46
N VAL A 138 -12.76 11.19 4.20
CA VAL A 138 -12.19 12.38 3.56
C VAL A 138 -13.26 13.44 3.33
N LYS A 139 -13.04 14.62 3.90
CA LYS A 139 -13.83 15.79 3.53
C LYS A 139 -13.59 16.13 2.06
N ARG A 140 -14.61 15.96 1.23
CA ARG A 140 -14.52 16.21 -0.22
C ARG A 140 -14.37 17.70 -0.48
N TRP A 141 -13.42 18.06 -1.33
CA TRP A 141 -13.26 19.45 -1.79
C TRP A 141 -14.43 19.84 -2.69
N GLN A 142 -15.08 20.96 -2.37
CA GLN A 142 -16.26 21.49 -3.11
C GLN A 142 -15.97 22.80 -3.83
N GLY A 143 -14.71 23.20 -3.88
CA GLY A 143 -14.31 24.49 -4.44
C GLY A 143 -14.29 25.62 -3.41
N VAL A 144 -14.01 26.83 -3.85
CA VAL A 144 -14.04 28.10 -3.11
C VAL A 144 -15.15 28.99 -3.67
#